data_c5f4c11cc3d7204f6fc4b626d392a19e
#
_entry.id   c5f4c11cc3d7204f6fc4b626d392a19e
#
_cell.length_a   1.000
_cell.length_b   1.000
_cell.length_c   1.000
_cell.angle_alpha   90.00
_cell.angle_beta   90.00
_cell.angle_gamma   90.00
#
_symmetry.space_group_name_H-M   'P 1'
#
loop_
_entity.id
_entity.type
_entity.pdbx_description
1 polymer ?
#
loop_
_entity_poly.entity_id
_entity_poly.type
_entity_poly.pdbx_seq_one_letter_code
_entity_poly.pdbx_strand_id
1 'polypeptide(L)'
;MMTGAKSNILEAIGGTPIVKLQKLARHVAADIYVKCEYLNPGGSMKDRVAMNIIGDAERRGLLGPGGTIVEATSGNTGMGLALVAALRGYACVFVMPDKMSQEKVAALRACGARVVICPTAVEPEDPRSYYQTAKRIVQETPGAFYANQYHNPANPEAHYLSTAPEIWQQTNGEVDVFVAGMGTGGTISGCGRYFKEKKPGFRLVGVDPIGSLYYESVKTGRMTRPFAYYVEGIGEDFLPSKMNLKIVDEIVRVDDKECFLMTRELVRQEGLFVGGSSGAAVAGAIKYAEMSKRKENILVLLPDGAQKYLSKIFDDKWMRENGFLDEPDPLGTVAELLRSKKQRPIITTRKGETVRDVIALMRDNGVSQMPVLEADGKRLAGIVTEVDLLKHLVQGEGGLEAPIDALIEADYATVSPATRIHLLRNIFNDAAIVVVEEKTEIVGVIAKIDLIEFLAERRRP
;
A
#
# COMPACT_ATOMS: atom_id res chain seq x y z
N MET A 1 25.32 30.80 -21.07
CA MET A 1 24.64 30.41 -19.82
C MET A 1 25.65 30.50 -18.70
N MET A 2 25.27 30.96 -17.49
CA MET A 2 26.18 30.98 -16.34
C MET A 2 26.61 29.57 -15.98
N THR A 3 27.89 29.39 -15.59
CA THR A 3 28.42 28.08 -15.16
C THR A 3 27.60 27.55 -13.98
N GLY A 4 27.09 26.33 -14.08
CA GLY A 4 26.24 25.70 -13.06
C GLY A 4 24.75 26.02 -13.15
N ALA A 5 24.31 26.92 -14.01
CA ALA A 5 22.89 27.16 -14.25
C ALA A 5 22.27 25.99 -15.05
N LYS A 6 21.06 25.60 -14.66
CA LYS A 6 20.25 24.64 -15.42
C LYS A 6 19.44 25.39 -16.48
N SER A 7 19.19 24.78 -17.63
CA SER A 7 18.39 25.41 -18.70
C SER A 7 16.91 25.48 -18.34
N ASN A 8 16.42 24.51 -17.56
CA ASN A 8 15.07 24.47 -17.03
C ASN A 8 15.02 23.58 -15.78
N ILE A 9 13.86 23.57 -15.11
CA ILE A 9 13.67 22.84 -13.85
C ILE A 9 13.77 21.31 -13.99
N LEU A 10 13.51 20.76 -15.18
CA LEU A 10 13.58 19.31 -15.40
C LEU A 10 15.02 18.78 -15.28
N GLU A 11 16.03 19.60 -15.58
CA GLU A 11 17.43 19.24 -15.36
C GLU A 11 17.84 19.17 -13.88
N ALA A 12 16.98 19.65 -12.98
CA ALA A 12 17.17 19.52 -11.54
C ALA A 12 16.55 18.21 -10.98
N ILE A 13 15.89 17.40 -11.81
CA ILE A 13 15.39 16.09 -11.40
C ILE A 13 16.56 15.15 -11.19
N GLY A 14 16.59 14.48 -10.05
CA GLY A 14 17.69 13.59 -9.66
C GLY A 14 18.78 14.33 -8.87
N GLY A 15 19.92 13.66 -8.66
CA GLY A 15 20.98 14.16 -7.81
C GLY A 15 20.55 14.31 -6.35
N THR A 16 19.49 13.61 -5.92
CA THR A 16 18.93 13.72 -4.58
C THR A 16 19.90 13.15 -3.54
N PRO A 17 20.01 13.75 -2.33
CA PRO A 17 20.99 13.31 -1.35
C PRO A 17 20.60 11.98 -0.69
N ILE A 18 21.64 11.30 -0.17
CA ILE A 18 21.52 10.19 0.77
C ILE A 18 21.94 10.69 2.15
N VAL A 19 21.14 10.41 3.18
CA VAL A 19 21.37 10.84 4.57
C VAL A 19 21.34 9.62 5.48
N LYS A 20 22.26 9.52 6.43
CA LYS A 20 22.26 8.49 7.48
C LYS A 20 21.32 8.89 8.61
N LEU A 21 20.44 7.99 9.05
CA LEU A 21 19.62 8.19 10.25
C LEU A 21 20.51 8.21 11.49
N GLN A 22 20.31 9.21 12.35
CA GLN A 22 21.17 9.45 13.53
C GLN A 22 20.54 8.98 14.84
N LYS A 23 19.21 9.03 14.95
CA LYS A 23 18.52 8.82 16.22
C LYS A 23 17.57 7.63 16.18
N LEU A 24 16.72 7.54 15.15
CA LEU A 24 15.62 6.58 15.09
C LEU A 24 16.08 5.13 14.93
N ALA A 25 17.28 4.90 14.38
CA ALA A 25 17.83 3.58 14.11
C ALA A 25 18.96 3.14 15.06
N ARG A 26 19.20 3.85 16.19
CA ARG A 26 20.32 3.57 17.10
C ARG A 26 20.29 2.21 17.79
N HIS A 27 19.11 1.62 17.89
CA HIS A 27 18.89 0.35 18.60
C HIS A 27 19.09 -0.88 17.72
N VAL A 28 19.25 -0.70 16.41
CA VAL A 28 19.53 -1.81 15.47
C VAL A 28 21.01 -1.89 15.10
N ALA A 29 21.46 -3.08 14.72
CA ALA A 29 22.85 -3.32 14.34
C ALA A 29 23.23 -2.75 12.97
N ALA A 30 22.24 -2.59 12.09
CA ALA A 30 22.40 -2.08 10.74
C ALA A 30 22.58 -0.55 10.70
N ASP A 31 23.35 -0.07 9.73
CA ASP A 31 23.38 1.35 9.38
C ASP A 31 22.26 1.66 8.38
N ILE A 32 21.32 2.53 8.77
CA ILE A 32 20.17 2.90 7.92
C ILE A 32 20.42 4.26 7.28
N TYR A 33 20.37 4.28 5.95
CA TYR A 33 20.48 5.47 5.10
C TYR A 33 19.15 5.70 4.39
N VAL A 34 18.85 6.95 4.08
CA VAL A 34 17.63 7.33 3.37
C VAL A 34 17.94 8.11 2.10
N LYS A 35 17.33 7.74 0.99
CA LYS A 35 17.39 8.44 -0.30
C LYS A 35 16.26 9.46 -0.38
N CYS A 36 16.58 10.74 -0.38
CA CYS A 36 15.63 11.84 -0.22
C CYS A 36 14.97 12.24 -1.55
N GLU A 37 14.15 11.38 -2.14
CA GLU A 37 13.48 11.63 -3.43
C GLU A 37 12.41 12.74 -3.37
N TYR A 38 11.99 13.15 -2.19
CA TYR A 38 11.11 14.32 -1.99
C TYR A 38 11.78 15.67 -2.35
N LEU A 39 13.09 15.70 -2.55
CA LEU A 39 13.83 16.88 -2.97
C LEU A 39 13.87 17.08 -4.51
N ASN A 40 13.24 16.21 -5.28
CA ASN A 40 12.98 16.50 -6.67
C ASN A 40 12.06 17.74 -6.82
N PRO A 41 12.08 18.48 -7.94
CA PRO A 41 11.32 19.72 -8.15
C PRO A 41 9.81 19.62 -7.90
N GLY A 42 9.17 18.50 -8.30
CA GLY A 42 7.76 18.20 -8.03
C GLY A 42 7.50 17.61 -6.65
N GLY A 43 8.54 17.52 -5.81
CA GLY A 43 8.45 17.02 -4.45
C GLY A 43 8.24 15.53 -4.34
N SER A 44 8.65 14.73 -5.34
CA SER A 44 8.59 13.27 -5.26
C SER A 44 9.47 12.54 -6.29
N MET A 45 9.68 11.24 -6.04
CA MET A 45 10.33 10.33 -7.00
C MET A 45 9.62 10.22 -8.36
N LYS A 46 8.35 10.62 -8.42
CA LYS A 46 7.54 10.50 -9.65
C LYS A 46 7.97 11.46 -10.75
N ASP A 47 8.77 12.48 -10.44
CA ASP A 47 9.36 13.36 -11.43
C ASP A 47 10.24 12.57 -12.42
N ARG A 48 11.03 11.61 -11.90
CA ARG A 48 11.84 10.71 -12.74
C ARG A 48 10.97 9.83 -13.63
N VAL A 49 9.87 9.30 -13.07
CA VAL A 49 8.91 8.46 -13.78
C VAL A 49 8.24 9.24 -14.91
N ALA A 50 7.78 10.45 -14.62
CA ALA A 50 7.13 11.33 -15.59
C ALA A 50 8.05 11.69 -16.76
N MET A 51 9.30 12.06 -16.46
CA MET A 51 10.31 12.35 -17.48
C MET A 51 10.50 11.17 -18.44
N ASN A 52 10.61 9.95 -17.89
CA ASN A 52 10.84 8.77 -18.71
C ASN A 52 9.60 8.35 -19.50
N ILE A 53 8.40 8.39 -18.89
CA ILE A 53 7.14 8.05 -19.56
C ILE A 53 6.88 8.99 -20.75
N ILE A 54 7.00 10.31 -20.54
CA ILE A 54 6.77 11.28 -21.62
C ILE A 54 7.85 11.16 -22.69
N GLY A 55 9.13 11.06 -22.30
CA GLY A 55 10.22 10.89 -23.26
C GLY A 55 10.11 9.59 -24.07
N ASP A 56 9.63 8.50 -23.49
CA ASP A 56 9.35 7.27 -24.22
C ASP A 56 8.18 7.43 -25.19
N ALA A 57 7.10 8.08 -24.76
CA ALA A 57 5.94 8.35 -25.59
C ALA A 57 6.27 9.21 -26.82
N GLU A 58 7.09 10.23 -26.64
CA GLU A 58 7.59 11.10 -27.73
C GLU A 58 8.44 10.32 -28.74
N ARG A 59 9.44 9.56 -28.25
CA ARG A 59 10.29 8.71 -29.12
C ARG A 59 9.51 7.71 -29.94
N ARG A 60 8.41 7.19 -29.38
CA ARG A 60 7.53 6.22 -30.04
C ARG A 60 6.42 6.85 -30.88
N GLY A 61 6.33 8.17 -30.94
CA GLY A 61 5.28 8.88 -31.67
C GLY A 61 3.88 8.73 -31.05
N LEU A 62 3.78 8.34 -29.77
CA LEU A 62 2.50 8.17 -29.05
C LEU A 62 1.98 9.50 -28.49
N LEU A 63 2.85 10.48 -28.32
CA LEU A 63 2.52 11.82 -27.85
C LEU A 63 3.18 12.85 -28.81
N GLY A 64 2.35 13.55 -29.57
CA GLY A 64 2.80 14.60 -30.49
C GLY A 64 2.72 16.00 -29.86
N PRO A 65 3.29 17.02 -30.51
CA PRO A 65 3.24 18.41 -30.04
C PRO A 65 1.81 18.89 -29.78
N GLY A 66 1.59 19.55 -28.63
CA GLY A 66 0.25 20.02 -28.20
C GLY A 66 -0.71 18.93 -27.76
N GLY A 67 -0.26 17.69 -27.67
CA GLY A 67 -1.07 16.56 -27.25
C GLY A 67 -1.55 16.65 -25.79
N THR A 68 -2.46 15.77 -25.42
CA THR A 68 -3.04 15.72 -24.06
C THR A 68 -2.55 14.49 -23.31
N ILE A 69 -1.98 14.67 -22.12
CA ILE A 69 -1.59 13.59 -21.21
C ILE A 69 -2.74 13.30 -20.25
N VAL A 70 -3.17 12.05 -20.17
CA VAL A 70 -4.20 11.59 -19.24
C VAL A 70 -3.58 10.60 -18.25
N GLU A 71 -3.90 10.72 -16.96
CA GLU A 71 -3.46 9.77 -15.94
C GLU A 71 -4.47 9.61 -14.81
N ALA A 72 -4.65 8.37 -14.37
CA ALA A 72 -5.32 8.01 -13.13
C ALA A 72 -4.30 8.05 -11.98
N THR A 73 -4.40 9.01 -11.06
CA THR A 73 -3.32 9.28 -10.09
C THR A 73 -3.81 9.70 -8.71
N SER A 74 -3.06 9.32 -7.68
CA SER A 74 -3.20 9.85 -6.31
C SER A 74 -2.47 11.18 -6.06
N GLY A 75 -1.86 11.80 -7.10
CA GLY A 75 -1.27 13.13 -7.05
C GLY A 75 0.19 13.24 -7.45
N ASN A 76 1.11 12.41 -6.93
CA ASN A 76 2.55 12.54 -7.19
C ASN A 76 2.92 12.35 -8.67
N THR A 77 2.36 11.34 -9.32
CA THR A 77 2.58 11.10 -10.75
C THR A 77 1.99 12.24 -11.59
N GLY A 78 0.78 12.71 -11.23
CA GLY A 78 0.18 13.88 -11.87
C GLY A 78 1.06 15.12 -11.77
N MET A 79 1.67 15.38 -10.61
CA MET A 79 2.59 16.51 -10.42
C MET A 79 3.82 16.40 -11.32
N GLY A 80 4.49 15.24 -11.36
CA GLY A 80 5.63 15.03 -12.24
C GLY A 80 5.25 15.21 -13.72
N LEU A 81 4.12 14.61 -14.15
CA LEU A 81 3.61 14.77 -15.52
C LEU A 81 3.28 16.24 -15.84
N ALA A 82 2.66 16.97 -14.90
CA ALA A 82 2.32 18.37 -15.09
C ALA A 82 3.55 19.27 -15.27
N LEU A 83 4.63 19.03 -14.51
CA LEU A 83 5.89 19.77 -14.66
C LEU A 83 6.52 19.56 -16.03
N VAL A 84 6.57 18.32 -16.51
CA VAL A 84 7.11 18.02 -17.84
C VAL A 84 6.20 18.61 -18.92
N ALA A 85 4.88 18.47 -18.76
CA ALA A 85 3.89 18.99 -19.69
C ALA A 85 3.96 20.51 -19.85
N ALA A 86 4.10 21.25 -18.74
CA ALA A 86 4.21 22.70 -18.74
C ALA A 86 5.39 23.19 -19.58
N LEU A 87 6.53 22.50 -19.54
CA LEU A 87 7.72 22.88 -20.29
C LEU A 87 7.74 22.38 -21.73
N ARG A 88 6.96 21.32 -22.04
CA ARG A 88 6.91 20.74 -23.39
C ARG A 88 5.63 21.10 -24.16
N GLY A 89 4.74 21.91 -23.56
CA GLY A 89 3.52 22.41 -24.21
C GLY A 89 2.42 21.37 -24.35
N TYR A 90 2.29 20.43 -23.41
CA TYR A 90 1.21 19.45 -23.37
C TYR A 90 0.08 19.88 -22.44
N ALA A 91 -1.16 19.52 -22.77
CA ALA A 91 -2.28 19.61 -21.85
C ALA A 91 -2.29 18.39 -20.90
N CYS A 92 -2.87 18.55 -19.70
CA CYS A 92 -3.01 17.47 -18.74
C CYS A 92 -4.44 17.31 -18.26
N VAL A 93 -4.90 16.04 -18.19
CA VAL A 93 -6.15 15.65 -17.52
C VAL A 93 -5.85 14.57 -16.51
N PHE A 94 -6.03 14.87 -15.23
CA PHE A 94 -5.80 13.92 -14.15
C PHE A 94 -7.11 13.49 -13.51
N VAL A 95 -7.27 12.18 -13.34
CA VAL A 95 -8.45 11.58 -12.71
C VAL A 95 -8.03 11.08 -11.34
N MET A 96 -8.70 11.56 -10.30
CA MET A 96 -8.34 11.32 -8.90
C MET A 96 -9.52 10.79 -8.09
N PRO A 97 -9.29 9.86 -7.14
CA PRO A 97 -10.32 9.48 -6.20
C PRO A 97 -10.60 10.61 -5.18
N ASP A 98 -11.86 10.68 -4.70
CA ASP A 98 -12.35 11.74 -3.81
C ASP A 98 -11.71 11.75 -2.41
N LYS A 99 -11.08 10.63 -2.01
CA LYS A 99 -10.33 10.52 -0.73
C LYS A 99 -9.02 11.32 -0.69
N MET A 100 -8.55 11.85 -1.83
CA MET A 100 -7.27 12.57 -1.88
C MET A 100 -7.36 13.95 -1.20
N SER A 101 -6.22 14.41 -0.67
CA SER A 101 -6.15 15.71 0.01
C SER A 101 -6.43 16.88 -0.94
N GLN A 102 -7.04 17.95 -0.41
CA GLN A 102 -7.31 19.16 -1.17
C GLN A 102 -6.04 19.83 -1.71
N GLU A 103 -4.93 19.72 -0.96
CA GLU A 103 -3.62 20.24 -1.35
C GLU A 103 -3.13 19.59 -2.65
N LYS A 104 -3.30 18.26 -2.80
CA LYS A 104 -2.93 17.55 -4.02
C LYS A 104 -3.75 18.00 -5.22
N VAL A 105 -5.05 18.14 -5.04
CA VAL A 105 -5.96 18.62 -6.10
C VAL A 105 -5.61 20.06 -6.51
N ALA A 106 -5.42 20.95 -5.51
CA ALA A 106 -5.06 22.34 -5.75
C ALA A 106 -3.71 22.48 -6.45
N ALA A 107 -2.71 21.70 -6.07
CA ALA A 107 -1.39 21.72 -6.68
C ALA A 107 -1.44 21.34 -8.17
N LEU A 108 -2.20 20.33 -8.56
CA LEU A 108 -2.35 19.93 -9.96
C LEU A 108 -3.08 21.00 -10.78
N ARG A 109 -4.14 21.62 -10.21
CA ARG A 109 -4.82 22.74 -10.86
C ARG A 109 -3.94 23.97 -11.02
N ALA A 110 -3.08 24.25 -10.03
CA ALA A 110 -2.10 25.35 -10.12
C ALA A 110 -1.09 25.14 -11.24
N CYS A 111 -0.78 23.90 -11.61
CA CYS A 111 0.04 23.57 -12.79
C CYS A 111 -0.74 23.63 -14.11
N GLY A 112 -2.00 24.10 -14.12
CA GLY A 112 -2.83 24.19 -15.31
C GLY A 112 -3.54 22.91 -15.73
N ALA A 113 -3.49 21.83 -14.92
CA ALA A 113 -4.13 20.58 -15.25
C ALA A 113 -5.64 20.63 -14.99
N ARG A 114 -6.41 19.98 -15.86
CA ARG A 114 -7.81 19.64 -15.58
C ARG A 114 -7.84 18.45 -14.63
N VAL A 115 -8.54 18.58 -13.48
CA VAL A 115 -8.68 17.51 -12.49
C VAL A 115 -10.13 17.05 -12.44
N VAL A 116 -10.34 15.75 -12.65
CA VAL A 116 -11.64 15.06 -12.57
C VAL A 116 -11.64 14.21 -11.30
N ILE A 117 -12.64 14.41 -10.44
CA ILE A 117 -12.77 13.66 -9.18
C ILE A 117 -13.78 12.52 -9.37
N CYS A 118 -13.41 11.32 -8.93
CA CYS A 118 -14.22 10.12 -9.00
C CYS A 118 -14.44 9.52 -7.62
N PRO A 119 -15.53 8.75 -7.39
CA PRO A 119 -15.77 8.08 -6.13
C PRO A 119 -14.69 7.02 -5.85
N THR A 120 -14.26 6.93 -4.58
CA THR A 120 -13.33 5.88 -4.12
C THR A 120 -14.03 4.57 -3.86
N ALA A 121 -15.28 4.61 -3.35
CA ALA A 121 -16.03 3.43 -2.91
C ALA A 121 -16.74 2.73 -4.09
N VAL A 122 -15.99 2.35 -5.11
CA VAL A 122 -16.47 1.59 -6.28
C VAL A 122 -15.38 0.62 -6.73
N GLU A 123 -15.77 -0.53 -7.28
CA GLU A 123 -14.84 -1.53 -7.82
C GLU A 123 -14.03 -0.95 -8.99
N PRO A 124 -12.80 -1.45 -9.26
CA PRO A 124 -11.94 -0.95 -10.34
C PRO A 124 -12.58 -1.02 -11.73
N GLU A 125 -13.48 -1.98 -11.95
CA GLU A 125 -14.21 -2.19 -13.19
C GLU A 125 -15.45 -1.30 -13.35
N ASP A 126 -15.93 -0.67 -12.28
CA ASP A 126 -17.07 0.24 -12.32
C ASP A 126 -16.77 1.41 -13.28
N PRO A 127 -17.69 1.74 -14.21
CA PRO A 127 -17.50 2.86 -15.14
C PRO A 127 -17.21 4.21 -14.47
N ARG A 128 -17.61 4.40 -13.19
CA ARG A 128 -17.37 5.59 -12.38
C ARG A 128 -15.99 5.58 -11.72
N SER A 129 -15.29 4.44 -11.69
CA SER A 129 -13.95 4.36 -11.11
C SER A 129 -13.00 5.33 -11.81
N TYR A 130 -12.01 5.81 -11.09
CA TYR A 130 -11.03 6.73 -11.67
C TYR A 130 -10.19 6.07 -12.76
N TYR A 131 -10.02 4.76 -12.74
CA TYR A 131 -9.37 3.99 -13.81
C TYR A 131 -10.19 3.99 -15.11
N GLN A 132 -11.49 3.65 -15.03
CA GLN A 132 -12.35 3.59 -16.22
C GLN A 132 -12.65 4.99 -16.76
N THR A 133 -12.79 5.97 -15.87
CA THR A 133 -12.96 7.38 -16.28
C THR A 133 -11.73 7.88 -17.03
N ALA A 134 -10.51 7.56 -16.59
CA ALA A 134 -9.29 7.93 -17.32
C ALA A 134 -9.24 7.27 -18.71
N LYS A 135 -9.54 5.98 -18.82
CA LYS A 135 -9.61 5.26 -20.11
C LYS A 135 -10.63 5.89 -21.06
N ARG A 136 -11.82 6.24 -20.55
CA ARG A 136 -12.85 6.89 -21.34
C ARG A 136 -12.41 8.25 -21.87
N ILE A 137 -11.80 9.08 -21.01
CA ILE A 137 -11.27 10.40 -21.44
C ILE A 137 -10.23 10.26 -22.54
N VAL A 138 -9.36 9.25 -22.47
CA VAL A 138 -8.39 8.97 -23.55
C VAL A 138 -9.10 8.62 -24.84
N GLN A 139 -10.14 7.80 -24.82
CA GLN A 139 -10.89 7.42 -26.00
C GLN A 139 -11.66 8.61 -26.63
N GLU A 140 -12.19 9.50 -25.79
CA GLU A 140 -12.97 10.67 -26.22
C GLU A 140 -12.10 11.88 -26.66
N THR A 141 -10.79 11.86 -26.35
CA THR A 141 -9.88 13.00 -26.62
C THR A 141 -8.90 12.64 -27.75
N PRO A 142 -9.04 13.22 -28.95
CA PRO A 142 -8.12 13.00 -30.06
C PRO A 142 -6.68 13.33 -29.68
N GLY A 143 -5.73 12.45 -29.97
CA GLY A 143 -4.30 12.64 -29.68
C GLY A 143 -3.95 12.55 -28.19
N ALA A 144 -4.86 12.05 -27.33
CA ALA A 144 -4.56 11.83 -25.92
C ALA A 144 -3.65 10.61 -25.73
N PHE A 145 -2.66 10.79 -24.85
CA PHE A 145 -1.77 9.74 -24.38
C PHE A 145 -2.11 9.35 -22.94
N TYR A 146 -2.39 8.07 -22.71
CA TYR A 146 -2.56 7.52 -21.36
C TYR A 146 -1.21 7.14 -20.79
N ALA A 147 -0.73 7.86 -19.78
CA ALA A 147 0.57 7.58 -19.16
C ALA A 147 0.59 6.23 -18.45
N ASN A 148 -0.53 5.81 -17.83
CA ASN A 148 -0.80 4.46 -17.33
C ASN A 148 0.33 3.88 -16.48
N GLN A 149 0.71 4.57 -15.41
CA GLN A 149 1.87 4.24 -14.56
C GLN A 149 1.90 2.81 -14.04
N TYR A 150 0.76 2.17 -13.88
CA TYR A 150 0.63 0.79 -13.37
C TYR A 150 1.06 -0.29 -14.38
N HIS A 151 0.92 0.02 -15.66
CA HIS A 151 1.16 -0.96 -16.74
C HIS A 151 2.25 -0.50 -17.72
N ASN A 152 2.68 0.73 -17.66
CA ASN A 152 3.69 1.30 -18.56
C ASN A 152 5.10 0.82 -18.20
N PRO A 153 5.83 0.15 -19.11
CA PRO A 153 7.18 -0.32 -18.85
C PRO A 153 8.19 0.81 -18.59
N ALA A 154 7.90 2.04 -19.06
CA ALA A 154 8.73 3.20 -18.81
C ALA A 154 8.78 3.59 -17.32
N ASN A 155 7.84 3.14 -16.48
CA ASN A 155 7.86 3.39 -15.04
C ASN A 155 9.04 2.65 -14.36
N PRO A 156 9.15 1.32 -14.34
CA PRO A 156 10.34 0.67 -13.78
C PRO A 156 11.63 1.04 -14.50
N GLU A 157 11.57 1.28 -15.80
CA GLU A 157 12.74 1.69 -16.58
C GLU A 157 13.29 3.06 -16.13
N ALA A 158 12.45 4.00 -15.70
CA ALA A 158 12.90 5.27 -15.11
C ALA A 158 13.82 5.06 -13.92
N HIS A 159 13.48 4.13 -13.04
CA HIS A 159 14.28 3.82 -11.85
C HIS A 159 15.52 3.01 -12.18
N TYR A 160 15.44 2.11 -13.16
CA TYR A 160 16.59 1.34 -13.65
C TYR A 160 17.64 2.24 -14.30
N LEU A 161 17.22 3.22 -15.11
CA LEU A 161 18.11 4.11 -15.86
C LEU A 161 18.61 5.32 -15.06
N SER A 162 17.92 5.71 -13.97
CA SER A 162 18.29 6.92 -13.24
C SER A 162 18.49 6.71 -11.75
N THR A 163 17.45 6.27 -11.01
CA THR A 163 17.49 6.19 -9.54
C THR A 163 18.54 5.18 -9.04
N ALA A 164 18.55 3.99 -9.61
CA ALA A 164 19.44 2.93 -9.16
C ALA A 164 20.93 3.19 -9.52
N PRO A 165 21.28 3.63 -10.74
CA PRO A 165 22.65 4.03 -11.07
C PRO A 165 23.16 5.17 -10.19
N GLU A 166 22.32 6.17 -9.92
CA GLU A 166 22.65 7.30 -9.05
C GLU A 166 22.95 6.83 -7.62
N ILE A 167 22.08 5.98 -7.05
CA ILE A 167 22.31 5.37 -5.74
C ILE A 167 23.62 4.59 -5.73
N TRP A 168 23.83 3.75 -6.73
CA TRP A 168 25.04 2.92 -6.84
C TRP A 168 26.31 3.77 -6.85
N GLN A 169 26.30 4.85 -7.62
CA GLN A 169 27.42 5.79 -7.70
C GLN A 169 27.62 6.54 -6.37
N GLN A 170 26.55 7.07 -5.77
CA GLN A 170 26.61 7.81 -4.50
C GLN A 170 27.10 6.98 -3.33
N THR A 171 26.84 5.67 -3.34
CA THR A 171 27.20 4.73 -2.27
C THR A 171 28.43 3.90 -2.61
N ASN A 172 29.04 4.11 -3.77
CA ASN A 172 30.16 3.30 -4.27
C ASN A 172 29.86 1.78 -4.23
N GLY A 173 28.57 1.41 -4.39
CA GLY A 173 28.11 0.03 -4.32
C GLY A 173 28.11 -0.62 -2.92
N GLU A 174 28.32 0.16 -1.85
CA GLU A 174 28.42 -0.35 -0.47
C GLU A 174 27.05 -0.67 0.17
N VAL A 175 25.95 -0.45 -0.54
CA VAL A 175 24.59 -0.83 -0.08
C VAL A 175 24.42 -2.36 -0.16
N ASP A 176 23.85 -2.95 0.88
CA ASP A 176 23.55 -4.37 0.99
C ASP A 176 22.06 -4.69 0.81
N VAL A 177 21.21 -3.77 1.26
CA VAL A 177 19.76 -3.91 1.26
C VAL A 177 19.11 -2.63 0.76
N PHE A 178 18.17 -2.76 -0.16
CA PHE A 178 17.30 -1.66 -0.57
C PHE A 178 15.87 -1.88 -0.08
N VAL A 179 15.32 -0.88 0.62
CA VAL A 179 13.97 -0.91 1.16
C VAL A 179 13.11 0.14 0.47
N ALA A 180 11.97 -0.26 -0.02
CA ALA A 180 11.00 0.65 -0.62
C ALA A 180 9.55 0.21 -0.38
N GLY A 181 8.66 1.20 -0.23
CA GLY A 181 7.22 0.96 -0.24
C GLY A 181 6.77 0.40 -1.59
N MET A 182 5.90 -0.59 -1.55
CA MET A 182 5.36 -1.25 -2.74
C MET A 182 4.04 -0.58 -3.15
N GLY A 183 4.03 0.08 -4.32
CA GLY A 183 2.84 0.64 -4.97
C GLY A 183 2.81 0.19 -6.42
N THR A 184 2.95 1.10 -7.40
CA THR A 184 2.92 0.76 -8.84
C THR A 184 3.98 -0.27 -9.30
N GLY A 185 4.92 -0.64 -8.44
CA GLY A 185 5.99 -1.58 -8.74
C GLY A 185 7.22 -0.97 -9.42
N GLY A 186 7.14 0.29 -9.87
CA GLY A 186 8.22 0.91 -10.63
C GLY A 186 9.55 0.92 -9.88
N THR A 187 9.56 1.46 -8.68
CA THR A 187 10.78 1.62 -7.86
C THR A 187 11.40 0.28 -7.49
N ILE A 188 10.59 -0.60 -6.88
CA ILE A 188 11.08 -1.90 -6.38
C ILE A 188 11.59 -2.77 -7.54
N SER A 189 10.87 -2.80 -8.67
CA SER A 189 11.23 -3.61 -9.83
C SER A 189 12.43 -3.02 -10.60
N GLY A 190 12.45 -1.70 -10.81
CA GLY A 190 13.52 -1.05 -11.56
C GLY A 190 14.84 -1.03 -10.80
N CYS A 191 14.83 -0.54 -9.56
CA CYS A 191 16.02 -0.52 -8.71
C CYS A 191 16.49 -1.94 -8.38
N GLY A 192 15.56 -2.84 -8.03
CA GLY A 192 15.88 -4.21 -7.67
C GLY A 192 16.55 -4.98 -8.81
N ARG A 193 16.06 -4.82 -10.06
CA ARG A 193 16.73 -5.39 -11.24
C ARG A 193 18.16 -4.91 -11.33
N TYR A 194 18.40 -3.60 -11.29
CA TYR A 194 19.72 -3.02 -11.41
C TYR A 194 20.69 -3.50 -10.32
N PHE A 195 20.26 -3.46 -9.05
CA PHE A 195 21.13 -3.84 -7.95
C PHE A 195 21.48 -5.32 -7.95
N LYS A 196 20.54 -6.21 -8.27
CA LYS A 196 20.79 -7.65 -8.37
C LYS A 196 21.70 -8.00 -9.55
N GLU A 197 21.67 -7.24 -10.65
CA GLU A 197 22.63 -7.37 -11.75
C GLU A 197 24.04 -6.92 -11.34
N LYS A 198 24.17 -5.93 -10.44
CA LYS A 198 25.47 -5.39 -10.01
C LYS A 198 26.12 -6.18 -8.86
N LYS A 199 25.33 -6.69 -7.93
CA LYS A 199 25.82 -7.34 -6.70
C LYS A 199 25.04 -8.63 -6.44
N PRO A 200 25.64 -9.81 -6.71
CA PRO A 200 25.07 -11.07 -6.29
C PRO A 200 24.83 -11.08 -4.77
N GLY A 201 23.63 -11.50 -4.34
CA GLY A 201 23.25 -11.50 -2.93
C GLY A 201 22.71 -10.17 -2.40
N PHE A 202 22.56 -9.14 -3.26
CA PHE A 202 21.84 -7.90 -2.91
C PHE A 202 20.40 -8.22 -2.49
N ARG A 203 19.97 -7.64 -1.37
CA ARG A 203 18.61 -7.89 -0.84
C ARG A 203 17.64 -6.75 -1.12
N LEU A 204 16.45 -7.14 -1.51
CA LEU A 204 15.35 -6.25 -1.83
C LEU A 204 14.21 -6.49 -0.85
N VAL A 205 13.89 -5.49 -0.05
CA VAL A 205 12.83 -5.54 0.96
C VAL A 205 11.67 -4.64 0.53
N GLY A 206 10.51 -5.25 0.35
CA GLY A 206 9.26 -4.54 0.11
C GLY A 206 8.58 -4.14 1.42
N VAL A 207 7.99 -2.96 1.46
CA VAL A 207 7.13 -2.53 2.57
C VAL A 207 5.71 -2.38 2.07
N ASP A 208 4.78 -3.06 2.74
CA ASP A 208 3.38 -3.16 2.34
C ASP A 208 2.45 -2.78 3.50
N PRO A 209 1.47 -1.87 3.30
CA PRO A 209 0.52 -1.54 4.35
C PRO A 209 -0.45 -2.70 4.58
N ILE A 210 -0.88 -2.85 5.83
CA ILE A 210 -1.98 -3.75 6.18
C ILE A 210 -3.24 -3.28 5.43
N GLY A 211 -3.85 -4.19 4.68
CA GLY A 211 -4.96 -3.89 3.77
C GLY A 211 -4.62 -3.98 2.29
N SER A 212 -3.33 -3.98 1.95
CA SER A 212 -2.84 -4.23 0.61
C SER A 212 -2.67 -5.73 0.34
N LEU A 213 -2.60 -6.09 -0.94
CA LEU A 213 -2.52 -7.49 -1.37
C LEU A 213 -1.09 -8.06 -1.50
N TYR A 214 -0.03 -7.23 -1.44
CA TYR A 214 1.31 -7.70 -1.79
C TYR A 214 1.90 -8.69 -0.78
N TYR A 215 1.72 -8.45 0.51
CA TYR A 215 2.28 -9.31 1.54
C TYR A 215 1.82 -10.76 1.39
N GLU A 216 0.51 -10.95 1.31
CA GLU A 216 -0.06 -12.29 1.16
C GLU A 216 0.31 -12.92 -0.19
N SER A 217 0.34 -12.13 -1.26
CA SER A 217 0.76 -12.61 -2.58
C SER A 217 2.21 -13.13 -2.59
N VAL A 218 3.12 -12.44 -1.87
CA VAL A 218 4.54 -12.87 -1.77
C VAL A 218 4.69 -14.06 -0.83
N LYS A 219 4.04 -14.05 0.34
CA LYS A 219 4.22 -15.08 1.38
C LYS A 219 3.47 -16.37 1.08
N THR A 220 2.30 -16.29 0.47
CA THR A 220 1.41 -17.47 0.28
C THR A 220 1.18 -17.82 -1.19
N GLY A 221 1.51 -16.92 -2.11
CA GLY A 221 1.17 -17.04 -3.54
C GLY A 221 -0.32 -16.83 -3.84
N ARG A 222 -1.12 -16.41 -2.87
CA ARG A 222 -2.57 -16.19 -3.00
C ARG A 222 -2.88 -14.69 -3.03
N MET A 223 -3.88 -14.33 -3.82
CA MET A 223 -4.47 -12.99 -3.79
C MET A 223 -5.53 -12.97 -2.66
N THR A 224 -5.39 -12.04 -1.72
CA THR A 224 -6.41 -11.76 -0.71
C THR A 224 -7.25 -10.56 -1.13
N ARG A 225 -8.41 -10.37 -0.50
CA ARG A 225 -9.23 -9.18 -0.72
C ARG A 225 -8.59 -7.99 0.01
N PRO A 226 -8.24 -6.92 -0.72
CA PRO A 226 -7.73 -5.71 -0.11
C PRO A 226 -8.83 -5.01 0.68
N PHE A 227 -8.45 -4.24 1.71
CA PHE A 227 -9.36 -3.38 2.44
C PHE A 227 -8.74 -2.01 2.69
N ALA A 228 -9.57 -1.03 3.06
CA ALA A 228 -9.16 0.35 3.17
C ALA A 228 -8.09 0.58 4.25
N TYR A 229 -7.04 1.30 3.88
CA TYR A 229 -6.00 1.85 4.75
C TYR A 229 -5.78 3.34 4.41
N TYR A 230 -5.09 4.06 5.28
CA TYR A 230 -4.94 5.51 5.19
C TYR A 230 -3.62 5.98 4.57
N VAL A 231 -2.56 5.18 4.65
CA VAL A 231 -1.28 5.55 4.04
C VAL A 231 -1.43 5.66 2.53
N GLU A 232 -0.91 6.75 1.96
CA GLU A 232 -1.06 7.05 0.54
C GLU A 232 0.23 6.76 -0.23
N GLY A 233 0.09 6.30 -1.48
CA GLY A 233 1.20 6.12 -2.43
C GLY A 233 1.94 4.80 -2.35
N ILE A 234 1.55 3.92 -1.44
CA ILE A 234 1.97 2.51 -1.35
C ILE A 234 0.77 1.62 -1.08
N GLY A 235 0.94 0.31 -1.30
CA GLY A 235 -0.15 -0.66 -1.28
C GLY A 235 -1.05 -0.56 -2.51
N GLU A 236 -1.67 -1.66 -2.90
CA GLU A 236 -2.61 -1.72 -4.03
C GLU A 236 -3.71 -2.75 -3.76
N ASP A 237 -4.82 -2.60 -4.49
CA ASP A 237 -5.98 -3.47 -4.52
C ASP A 237 -5.98 -4.42 -5.74
N PHE A 238 -5.00 -4.30 -6.61
CA PHE A 238 -4.73 -5.20 -7.74
C PHE A 238 -3.23 -5.34 -7.96
N LEU A 239 -2.81 -6.32 -8.78
CA LEU A 239 -1.40 -6.52 -9.11
C LEU A 239 -1.02 -5.75 -10.38
N PRO A 240 -0.24 -4.66 -10.29
CA PRO A 240 0.27 -3.96 -11.47
C PRO A 240 1.14 -4.86 -12.33
N SER A 241 0.94 -4.84 -13.66
CA SER A 241 1.67 -5.75 -14.56
C SER A 241 3.19 -5.51 -14.60
N LYS A 242 3.65 -4.41 -14.04
CA LYS A 242 5.08 -4.05 -13.99
C LYS A 242 5.71 -4.30 -12.61
N MET A 243 4.91 -4.76 -11.65
CA MET A 243 5.42 -5.27 -10.37
C MET A 243 6.06 -6.64 -10.57
N ASN A 244 7.35 -6.74 -10.25
CA ASN A 244 8.07 -8.02 -10.26
C ASN A 244 8.25 -8.54 -8.84
N LEU A 245 7.27 -9.28 -8.34
CA LEU A 245 7.31 -9.85 -7.00
C LEU A 245 8.43 -10.90 -6.81
N LYS A 246 8.89 -11.54 -7.90
CA LYS A 246 9.88 -12.62 -7.84
C LYS A 246 11.27 -12.13 -7.41
N ILE A 247 11.55 -10.86 -7.55
CA ILE A 247 12.85 -10.29 -7.15
C ILE A 247 12.86 -9.77 -5.71
N VAL A 248 11.69 -9.71 -5.05
CA VAL A 248 11.56 -9.28 -3.66
C VAL A 248 12.00 -10.43 -2.74
N ASP A 249 13.04 -10.19 -1.93
CA ASP A 249 13.59 -11.22 -1.05
C ASP A 249 12.84 -11.31 0.28
N GLU A 250 12.36 -10.16 0.77
CA GLU A 250 11.57 -10.08 2.01
C GLU A 250 10.49 -8.99 1.86
N ILE A 251 9.39 -9.17 2.58
CA ILE A 251 8.31 -8.20 2.63
C ILE A 251 7.89 -7.97 4.07
N VAL A 252 7.75 -6.70 4.46
CA VAL A 252 7.41 -6.28 5.83
C VAL A 252 6.09 -5.54 5.81
N ARG A 253 5.15 -5.95 6.66
CA ARG A 253 3.88 -5.25 6.85
C ARG A 253 4.02 -4.11 7.86
N VAL A 254 3.29 -3.03 7.57
CA VAL A 254 3.19 -1.86 8.44
C VAL A 254 1.73 -1.42 8.57
N ASP A 255 1.33 -0.95 9.75
CA ASP A 255 0.01 -0.35 9.94
C ASP A 255 0.04 1.18 9.80
N ASP A 256 -1.13 1.79 9.60
CA ASP A 256 -1.24 3.23 9.39
C ASP A 256 -0.71 4.05 10.57
N LYS A 257 -0.99 3.62 11.81
CA LYS A 257 -0.56 4.34 13.02
C LYS A 257 0.96 4.40 13.10
N GLU A 258 1.63 3.26 12.93
CA GLU A 258 3.10 3.23 12.96
C GLU A 258 3.71 4.03 11.81
N CYS A 259 3.11 4.00 10.61
CA CYS A 259 3.55 4.80 9.47
C CYS A 259 3.51 6.30 9.79
N PHE A 260 2.39 6.78 10.33
CA PHE A 260 2.19 8.20 10.60
C PHE A 260 2.99 8.70 11.81
N LEU A 261 3.10 7.88 12.85
CA LEU A 261 3.97 8.21 13.98
C LEU A 261 5.44 8.27 13.55
N MET A 262 5.92 7.28 12.77
CA MET A 262 7.27 7.30 12.22
C MET A 262 7.50 8.51 11.32
N THR A 263 6.51 8.90 10.50
CA THR A 263 6.58 10.13 9.67
C THR A 263 6.84 11.36 10.54
N ARG A 264 6.10 11.50 11.64
CA ARG A 264 6.26 12.61 12.58
C ARG A 264 7.62 12.58 13.29
N GLU A 265 8.08 11.40 13.68
CA GLU A 265 9.39 11.21 14.31
C GLU A 265 10.55 11.51 13.35
N LEU A 266 10.44 11.16 12.06
CA LEU A 266 11.42 11.55 11.04
C LEU A 266 11.59 13.08 10.97
N VAL A 267 10.48 13.81 11.04
CA VAL A 267 10.52 15.29 11.07
C VAL A 267 11.16 15.80 12.37
N ARG A 268 10.69 15.30 13.51
CA ARG A 268 11.09 15.82 14.84
C ARG A 268 12.51 15.46 15.25
N GLN A 269 12.95 14.26 14.91
CA GLN A 269 14.22 13.73 15.37
C GLN A 269 15.33 13.81 14.33
N GLU A 270 15.00 13.64 13.04
CA GLU A 270 15.98 13.59 11.95
C GLU A 270 15.93 14.83 11.04
N GLY A 271 14.93 15.72 11.20
CA GLY A 271 14.76 16.90 10.35
C GLY A 271 14.30 16.57 8.91
N LEU A 272 13.80 15.36 8.69
CA LEU A 272 13.36 14.89 7.38
C LEU A 272 11.87 15.17 7.19
N PHE A 273 11.53 16.20 6.42
CA PHE A 273 10.16 16.66 6.21
C PHE A 273 9.48 15.88 5.08
N VAL A 274 8.98 14.67 5.40
CA VAL A 274 8.55 13.63 4.46
C VAL A 274 7.09 13.21 4.65
N GLY A 275 6.51 12.54 3.65
CA GLY A 275 5.14 12.03 3.67
C GLY A 275 4.98 10.65 4.32
N GLY A 276 3.73 10.17 4.43
CA GLY A 276 3.36 8.93 5.12
C GLY A 276 4.02 7.66 4.58
N SER A 277 4.18 7.56 3.27
CA SER A 277 4.87 6.43 2.64
C SER A 277 6.37 6.37 2.98
N SER A 278 6.98 7.52 3.31
CA SER A 278 8.36 7.57 3.81
C SER A 278 8.45 7.03 5.25
N GLY A 279 7.48 7.40 6.10
CA GLY A 279 7.37 6.83 7.45
C GLY A 279 7.16 5.32 7.41
N ALA A 280 6.28 4.84 6.52
CA ALA A 280 6.08 3.42 6.27
C ALA A 280 7.38 2.71 5.86
N ALA A 281 8.12 3.27 4.90
CA ALA A 281 9.37 2.68 4.42
C ALA A 281 10.44 2.58 5.52
N VAL A 282 10.57 3.62 6.37
CA VAL A 282 11.52 3.62 7.49
C VAL A 282 11.07 2.67 8.59
N ALA A 283 9.77 2.65 8.96
CA ALA A 283 9.26 1.70 9.94
C ALA A 283 9.50 0.25 9.49
N GLY A 284 9.21 -0.06 8.21
CA GLY A 284 9.50 -1.35 7.62
C GLY A 284 10.99 -1.71 7.61
N ALA A 285 11.87 -0.74 7.34
CA ALA A 285 13.32 -0.94 7.36
C ALA A 285 13.85 -1.24 8.77
N ILE A 286 13.35 -0.55 9.79
CA ILE A 286 13.71 -0.79 11.18
C ILE A 286 13.24 -2.20 11.60
N LYS A 287 11.98 -2.56 11.33
CA LYS A 287 11.49 -3.93 11.58
C LYS A 287 12.34 -5.01 10.90
N TYR A 288 12.71 -4.78 9.64
CA TYR A 288 13.60 -5.70 8.94
C TYR A 288 14.97 -5.81 9.63
N ALA A 289 15.57 -4.69 10.04
CA ALA A 289 16.85 -4.67 10.73
C ALA A 289 16.79 -5.38 12.10
N GLU A 290 15.70 -5.23 12.84
CA GLU A 290 15.44 -5.94 14.11
C GLU A 290 15.32 -7.46 13.91
N MET A 291 14.66 -7.89 12.82
CA MET A 291 14.53 -9.29 12.47
C MET A 291 15.86 -9.90 11.99
N SER A 292 16.57 -9.20 11.11
CA SER A 292 17.83 -9.68 10.51
C SER A 292 18.98 -9.73 11.51
N LYS A 293 19.06 -8.74 12.40
CA LYS A 293 20.13 -8.55 13.40
C LYS A 293 21.54 -8.48 12.79
N ARG A 294 21.63 -8.17 11.49
CA ARG A 294 22.89 -8.12 10.74
C ARG A 294 23.48 -6.72 10.74
N LYS A 295 24.80 -6.65 10.75
CA LYS A 295 25.52 -5.39 10.48
C LYS A 295 25.60 -5.22 8.96
N GLU A 296 24.75 -4.38 8.40
CA GLU A 296 24.62 -4.16 6.96
C GLU A 296 24.20 -2.73 6.66
N ASN A 297 24.47 -2.26 5.45
CA ASN A 297 24.04 -0.95 4.97
C ASN A 297 22.67 -1.07 4.31
N ILE A 298 21.65 -0.52 4.96
CA ILE A 298 20.26 -0.49 4.48
C ILE A 298 19.98 0.88 3.88
N LEU A 299 19.59 0.94 2.62
CA LEU A 299 19.12 2.16 1.98
C LEU A 299 17.60 2.14 1.82
N VAL A 300 16.94 3.15 2.39
CA VAL A 300 15.48 3.33 2.34
C VAL A 300 15.15 4.46 1.38
N LEU A 301 14.21 4.26 0.47
CA LEU A 301 13.75 5.34 -0.42
C LEU A 301 12.60 6.11 0.23
N LEU A 302 12.75 7.44 0.34
CA LEU A 302 11.74 8.37 0.83
C LEU A 302 11.03 9.02 -0.36
N PRO A 303 9.78 8.60 -0.68
CA PRO A 303 9.16 8.90 -1.97
C PRO A 303 8.75 10.34 -2.18
N ASP A 304 8.18 11.01 -1.15
CA ASP A 304 7.64 12.36 -1.27
C ASP A 304 7.71 13.18 0.02
N GLY A 305 7.40 14.49 -0.11
CA GLY A 305 7.48 15.47 0.98
C GLY A 305 6.18 15.63 1.77
N ALA A 306 6.34 16.19 2.98
CA ALA A 306 5.29 16.41 3.98
C ALA A 306 4.23 17.44 3.57
N GLN A 307 4.55 18.38 2.67
CA GLN A 307 3.67 19.49 2.30
C GLN A 307 2.30 19.04 1.76
N LYS A 308 2.21 17.80 1.29
CA LYS A 308 1.00 17.20 0.74
C LYS A 308 0.08 16.58 1.81
N TYR A 309 0.47 16.65 3.09
CA TYR A 309 -0.17 15.93 4.20
C TYR A 309 -0.36 16.78 5.45
N LEU A 310 -0.23 18.12 5.33
CA LEU A 310 -0.31 19.05 6.47
C LEU A 310 -1.66 19.01 7.16
N SER A 311 -2.75 18.85 6.41
CA SER A 311 -4.12 18.73 6.91
C SER A 311 -4.49 17.31 7.38
N LYS A 312 -3.55 16.37 7.37
CA LYS A 312 -3.75 14.96 7.78
C LYS A 312 -2.71 14.54 8.83
N ILE A 313 -1.60 13.95 8.39
CA ILE A 313 -0.57 13.36 9.27
C ILE A 313 0.01 14.39 10.27
N PHE A 314 0.07 15.67 9.90
CA PHE A 314 0.62 16.74 10.73
C PHE A 314 -0.44 17.56 11.45
N ASP A 315 -1.73 17.29 11.24
CA ASP A 315 -2.84 17.84 12.01
C ASP A 315 -3.19 16.89 13.16
N ASP A 316 -3.01 17.35 14.40
CA ASP A 316 -3.29 16.56 15.60
C ASP A 316 -4.79 16.21 15.74
N LYS A 317 -5.68 17.08 15.25
CA LYS A 317 -7.13 16.81 15.27
C LYS A 317 -7.45 15.64 14.34
N TRP A 318 -6.97 15.69 13.10
CA TRP A 318 -7.15 14.59 12.15
C TRP A 318 -6.56 13.28 12.66
N MET A 319 -5.36 13.34 13.24
CA MET A 319 -4.70 12.15 13.81
C MET A 319 -5.49 11.54 14.97
N ARG A 320 -6.12 12.34 15.83
CA ARG A 320 -6.98 11.85 16.92
C ARG A 320 -8.30 11.29 16.40
N GLU A 321 -8.98 12.01 15.50
CA GLU A 321 -10.25 11.58 14.90
C GLU A 321 -10.13 10.22 14.18
N ASN A 322 -8.93 9.89 13.67
CA ASN A 322 -8.64 8.62 13.03
C ASN A 322 -7.92 7.60 13.94
N GLY A 323 -7.75 7.90 15.23
CA GLY A 323 -7.18 6.97 16.22
C GLY A 323 -5.66 6.75 16.13
N PHE A 324 -4.94 7.65 15.46
CA PHE A 324 -3.48 7.56 15.30
C PHE A 324 -2.67 8.26 16.40
N LEU A 325 -3.31 9.10 17.22
CA LEU A 325 -2.72 9.64 18.45
C LEU A 325 -3.38 9.04 19.68
N ASP A 326 -2.58 8.84 20.73
CA ASP A 326 -2.98 8.19 21.98
C ASP A 326 -3.74 9.14 22.95
N GLU A 327 -4.89 9.69 22.52
CA GLU A 327 -5.94 9.92 23.49
C GLU A 327 -6.72 8.59 23.62
N PRO A 328 -7.26 8.27 24.80
CA PRO A 328 -8.08 7.08 24.93
C PRO A 328 -9.19 7.16 23.88
N ASP A 329 -9.09 6.33 22.83
CA ASP A 329 -10.16 6.19 21.86
C ASP A 329 -11.40 5.76 22.65
N PRO A 330 -12.46 6.55 22.70
CA PRO A 330 -13.67 6.20 23.43
C PRO A 330 -14.23 4.86 22.95
N LEU A 331 -13.86 4.41 21.75
CA LEU A 331 -14.27 3.12 21.19
C LEU A 331 -13.28 1.98 21.53
N GLY A 332 -12.00 2.26 21.83
CA GLY A 332 -11.00 1.27 22.24
C GLY A 332 -10.34 0.50 21.09
N THR A 333 -9.74 -0.64 21.42
CA THR A 333 -8.97 -1.50 20.51
C THR A 333 -9.62 -2.87 20.34
N VAL A 334 -9.18 -3.61 19.31
CA VAL A 334 -9.52 -5.02 19.09
C VAL A 334 -9.15 -5.87 20.28
N ALA A 335 -8.00 -5.62 20.93
CA ALA A 335 -7.60 -6.33 22.16
C ALA A 335 -8.62 -6.12 23.31
N GLU A 336 -9.19 -4.92 23.44
CA GLU A 336 -10.22 -4.63 24.45
C GLU A 336 -11.53 -5.32 24.11
N LEU A 337 -11.93 -5.34 22.83
CA LEU A 337 -13.11 -6.06 22.35
C LEU A 337 -12.95 -7.56 22.61
N LEU A 338 -11.80 -8.15 22.28
CA LEU A 338 -11.55 -9.57 22.54
C LEU A 338 -11.60 -9.91 24.05
N ARG A 339 -11.13 -9.01 24.93
CA ARG A 339 -11.22 -9.18 26.38
C ARG A 339 -12.64 -9.05 26.92
N SER A 340 -13.49 -8.23 26.32
CA SER A 340 -14.89 -8.08 26.72
C SER A 340 -15.75 -9.26 26.26
N LYS A 341 -15.36 -9.95 25.20
CA LYS A 341 -16.05 -11.19 24.78
C LYS A 341 -15.91 -12.23 25.90
N LYS A 342 -17.03 -12.89 26.25
CA LYS A 342 -16.97 -14.12 27.06
C LYS A 342 -15.96 -15.05 26.37
N GLN A 343 -14.97 -15.53 27.11
CA GLN A 343 -13.95 -16.46 26.58
C GLN A 343 -14.65 -17.70 26.01
N ARG A 344 -14.79 -17.71 24.70
CA ARG A 344 -15.19 -18.90 23.95
C ARG A 344 -13.98 -19.37 23.19
N PRO A 345 -13.72 -20.68 23.07
CA PRO A 345 -12.65 -21.18 22.21
C PRO A 345 -12.89 -20.68 20.77
N ILE A 346 -11.82 -20.40 20.06
CA ILE A 346 -11.90 -20.08 18.63
C ILE A 346 -12.29 -21.37 17.94
N ILE A 347 -13.47 -21.40 17.33
CA ILE A 347 -13.94 -22.57 16.58
C ILE A 347 -13.36 -22.48 15.18
N THR A 348 -12.59 -23.47 14.80
CA THR A 348 -11.95 -23.58 13.48
C THR A 348 -12.22 -24.95 12.89
N THR A 349 -12.16 -25.06 11.57
CA THR A 349 -12.20 -26.31 10.81
C THR A 349 -10.93 -26.43 9.96
N ARG A 350 -10.75 -27.51 9.23
CA ARG A 350 -9.56 -27.75 8.39
C ARG A 350 -9.96 -28.11 6.97
N LYS A 351 -9.06 -27.88 6.05
CA LYS A 351 -9.18 -28.43 4.70
C LYS A 351 -9.32 -29.94 4.74
N GLY A 352 -10.17 -30.46 3.86
CA GLY A 352 -10.48 -31.88 3.77
C GLY A 352 -11.57 -32.36 4.71
N GLU A 353 -12.06 -31.57 5.67
CA GLU A 353 -13.24 -31.92 6.47
C GLU A 353 -14.51 -31.88 5.61
N THR A 354 -15.52 -32.68 5.98
CA THR A 354 -16.74 -32.80 5.17
C THR A 354 -17.74 -31.68 5.47
N VAL A 355 -18.61 -31.37 4.52
CA VAL A 355 -19.73 -30.45 4.72
C VAL A 355 -20.57 -30.84 5.92
N ARG A 356 -20.79 -32.13 6.16
CA ARG A 356 -21.51 -32.69 7.31
C ARG A 356 -20.84 -32.29 8.66
N ASP A 357 -19.51 -32.50 8.75
CA ASP A 357 -18.77 -32.23 9.99
C ASP A 357 -18.78 -30.73 10.30
N VAL A 358 -18.59 -29.89 9.29
CA VAL A 358 -18.60 -28.41 9.42
C VAL A 358 -19.98 -27.91 9.85
N ILE A 359 -21.07 -28.44 9.26
CA ILE A 359 -22.44 -28.11 9.68
C ILE A 359 -22.67 -28.49 11.15
N ALA A 360 -22.23 -29.69 11.55
CA ALA A 360 -22.34 -30.13 12.93
C ALA A 360 -21.56 -29.22 13.89
N LEU A 361 -20.32 -28.87 13.52
CA LEU A 361 -19.45 -27.97 14.28
C LEU A 361 -20.06 -26.57 14.43
N MET A 362 -20.61 -25.99 13.35
CA MET A 362 -21.32 -24.72 13.40
C MET A 362 -22.53 -24.76 14.33
N ARG A 363 -23.38 -25.73 14.15
CA ARG A 363 -24.60 -25.91 14.96
C ARG A 363 -24.28 -26.07 16.43
N ASP A 364 -23.36 -27.00 16.77
CA ASP A 364 -23.06 -27.37 18.15
C ASP A 364 -22.36 -26.24 18.93
N ASN A 365 -21.70 -25.32 18.22
CA ASN A 365 -21.05 -24.13 18.80
C ASN A 365 -21.84 -22.82 18.59
N GLY A 366 -22.93 -22.84 17.85
CA GLY A 366 -23.77 -21.66 17.62
C GLY A 366 -23.04 -20.58 16.82
N VAL A 367 -22.23 -20.98 15.82
CA VAL A 367 -21.49 -20.07 14.94
C VAL A 367 -21.97 -20.24 13.49
N SER A 368 -22.12 -19.14 12.77
CA SER A 368 -22.57 -19.11 11.37
C SER A 368 -21.41 -19.01 10.36
N GLN A 369 -20.19 -18.90 10.88
CA GLN A 369 -18.97 -18.76 10.08
C GLN A 369 -17.75 -19.10 10.92
N MET A 370 -16.71 -19.65 10.28
CA MET A 370 -15.49 -20.02 11.01
C MET A 370 -14.25 -19.99 10.11
N PRO A 371 -13.07 -19.75 10.68
CA PRO A 371 -11.79 -19.89 9.99
C PRO A 371 -11.54 -21.35 9.60
N VAL A 372 -11.01 -21.54 8.40
CA VAL A 372 -10.53 -22.83 7.90
C VAL A 372 -9.01 -22.81 7.90
N LEU A 373 -8.41 -23.77 8.59
CA LEU A 373 -6.96 -23.93 8.62
C LEU A 373 -6.47 -24.84 7.48
N GLU A 374 -5.23 -24.66 7.06
CA GLU A 374 -4.55 -25.63 6.20
C GLU A 374 -4.45 -26.99 6.91
N ALA A 375 -4.13 -28.04 6.16
CA ALA A 375 -4.03 -29.39 6.69
C ALA A 375 -3.02 -29.53 7.86
N ASP A 376 -2.01 -28.62 7.92
CA ASP A 376 -1.03 -28.54 9.03
C ASP A 376 -1.62 -27.98 10.33
N GLY A 377 -2.86 -27.47 10.30
CA GLY A 377 -3.59 -26.91 11.44
C GLY A 377 -3.01 -25.58 11.98
N LYS A 378 -2.08 -24.95 11.26
CA LYS A 378 -1.37 -23.75 11.74
C LYS A 378 -1.69 -22.50 10.94
N ARG A 379 -1.84 -22.64 9.63
CA ARG A 379 -2.03 -21.50 8.73
C ARG A 379 -3.50 -21.37 8.36
N LEU A 380 -3.98 -20.14 8.28
CA LEU A 380 -5.32 -19.84 7.81
C LEU A 380 -5.42 -20.09 6.29
N ALA A 381 -6.37 -20.93 5.89
CA ALA A 381 -6.66 -21.22 4.48
C ALA A 381 -7.74 -20.29 3.91
N GLY A 382 -8.64 -19.81 4.78
CA GLY A 382 -9.77 -18.97 4.42
C GLY A 382 -10.85 -19.04 5.50
N ILE A 383 -12.06 -18.70 5.12
CA ILE A 383 -13.27 -18.84 5.95
C ILE A 383 -14.31 -19.69 5.24
N VAL A 384 -15.23 -20.27 6.00
CA VAL A 384 -16.45 -20.90 5.49
C VAL A 384 -17.65 -20.32 6.24
N THR A 385 -18.73 -20.04 5.50
CA THR A 385 -19.96 -19.46 6.06
C THR A 385 -21.15 -20.39 5.88
N GLU A 386 -22.19 -20.21 6.71
CA GLU A 386 -23.48 -20.94 6.53
C GLU A 386 -24.10 -20.65 5.15
N VAL A 387 -23.85 -19.48 4.58
CA VAL A 387 -24.36 -19.11 3.25
C VAL A 387 -23.71 -19.97 2.17
N ASP A 388 -22.41 -20.24 2.28
CA ASP A 388 -21.69 -21.07 1.31
C ASP A 388 -22.14 -22.53 1.39
N LEU A 389 -22.31 -23.03 2.62
CA LEU A 389 -22.87 -24.37 2.85
C LEU A 389 -24.29 -24.49 2.31
N LEU A 390 -25.14 -23.48 2.53
CA LEU A 390 -26.51 -23.46 2.03
C LEU A 390 -26.54 -23.46 0.48
N LYS A 391 -25.73 -22.61 -0.16
CA LYS A 391 -25.61 -22.57 -1.64
C LYS A 391 -25.20 -23.95 -2.18
N HIS A 392 -24.20 -24.58 -1.59
CA HIS A 392 -23.70 -25.90 -1.99
C HIS A 392 -24.80 -26.97 -1.91
N LEU A 393 -25.53 -27.01 -0.81
CA LEU A 393 -26.60 -27.98 -0.63
C LEU A 393 -27.79 -27.75 -1.56
N VAL A 394 -28.14 -26.49 -1.86
CA VAL A 394 -29.23 -26.14 -2.77
C VAL A 394 -28.86 -26.45 -4.24
N GLN A 395 -27.60 -26.22 -4.62
CA GLN A 395 -27.12 -26.49 -5.97
C GLN A 395 -26.88 -27.98 -6.24
N GLY A 396 -26.81 -28.81 -5.20
CA GLY A 396 -26.69 -30.27 -5.31
C GLY A 396 -25.31 -30.76 -5.74
N GLU A 397 -24.31 -29.92 -5.66
CA GLU A 397 -22.91 -30.25 -6.00
C GLU A 397 -22.21 -30.98 -4.85
N GLY A 398 -22.15 -32.31 -4.90
CA GLY A 398 -21.30 -33.14 -4.04
C GLY A 398 -21.89 -33.63 -2.70
N GLY A 399 -22.99 -33.07 -2.20
CA GLY A 399 -23.69 -33.56 -1.00
C GLY A 399 -22.93 -33.36 0.32
N LEU A 400 -23.42 -34.01 1.39
CA LEU A 400 -22.89 -33.84 2.76
C LEU A 400 -21.48 -34.44 2.98
N GLU A 401 -21.08 -35.41 2.18
CA GLU A 401 -19.77 -36.07 2.29
C GLU A 401 -18.67 -35.38 1.45
N ALA A 402 -19.02 -34.34 0.71
CA ALA A 402 -18.04 -33.56 -0.05
C ALA A 402 -17.10 -32.81 0.90
N PRO A 403 -15.79 -32.69 0.55
CA PRO A 403 -14.88 -31.85 1.29
C PRO A 403 -15.23 -30.36 1.12
N ILE A 404 -15.01 -29.57 2.15
CA ILE A 404 -15.32 -28.11 2.14
C ILE A 404 -14.36 -27.29 1.29
N ASP A 405 -13.32 -27.90 0.71
CA ASP A 405 -12.22 -27.18 0.04
C ASP A 405 -12.69 -26.20 -1.04
N ALA A 406 -13.73 -26.58 -1.79
CA ALA A 406 -14.33 -25.73 -2.83
C ALA A 406 -15.20 -24.58 -2.26
N LEU A 407 -15.53 -24.63 -0.98
CA LEU A 407 -16.39 -23.66 -0.29
C LEU A 407 -15.57 -22.66 0.53
N ILE A 408 -14.24 -22.80 0.56
CA ILE A 408 -13.36 -21.93 1.33
C ILE A 408 -13.25 -20.58 0.61
N GLU A 409 -13.80 -19.55 1.21
CA GLU A 409 -13.58 -18.19 0.76
C GLU A 409 -12.19 -17.71 1.20
N ALA A 410 -11.35 -17.36 0.24
CA ALA A 410 -10.06 -16.69 0.50
C ALA A 410 -10.22 -15.20 0.81
N ASP A 411 -11.46 -14.72 0.83
CA ASP A 411 -11.84 -13.32 0.94
C ASP A 411 -12.16 -12.99 2.40
N TYR A 412 -11.11 -12.82 3.23
CA TYR A 412 -11.24 -12.49 4.64
C TYR A 412 -10.32 -11.33 5.03
N ALA A 413 -10.74 -10.57 6.05
CA ALA A 413 -9.93 -9.50 6.61
C ALA A 413 -9.15 -9.98 7.85
N THR A 414 -7.88 -9.61 7.94
CA THR A 414 -7.07 -9.82 9.14
C THR A 414 -6.70 -8.50 9.79
N VAL A 415 -6.67 -8.47 11.12
CA VAL A 415 -6.25 -7.32 11.93
C VAL A 415 -5.38 -7.76 13.09
N SER A 416 -4.64 -6.82 13.67
CA SER A 416 -3.90 -7.07 14.91
C SER A 416 -4.72 -6.72 16.17
N PRO A 417 -4.36 -7.22 17.35
CA PRO A 417 -4.97 -6.80 18.62
C PRO A 417 -4.88 -5.28 18.87
N ALA A 418 -3.86 -4.61 18.34
CA ALA A 418 -3.68 -3.17 18.48
C ALA A 418 -4.59 -2.34 17.55
N THR A 419 -5.26 -2.96 16.59
CA THR A 419 -6.16 -2.28 15.66
C THR A 419 -7.29 -1.58 16.40
N ARG A 420 -7.58 -0.32 16.00
CA ARG A 420 -8.63 0.50 16.61
C ARG A 420 -10.01 0.07 16.14
N ILE A 421 -10.98 0.11 17.05
CA ILE A 421 -12.36 -0.33 16.81
C ILE A 421 -13.04 0.41 15.65
N HIS A 422 -12.80 1.72 15.50
CA HIS A 422 -13.41 2.49 14.42
C HIS A 422 -13.01 1.99 13.01
N LEU A 423 -11.84 1.37 12.86
CA LEU A 423 -11.39 0.78 11.59
C LEU A 423 -12.20 -0.46 11.21
N LEU A 424 -12.66 -1.23 12.22
CA LEU A 424 -13.50 -2.41 11.98
C LEU A 424 -14.82 -2.04 11.27
N ARG A 425 -15.35 -0.82 11.48
CA ARG A 425 -16.54 -0.36 10.79
C ARG A 425 -16.38 -0.43 9.27
N ASN A 426 -15.25 0.03 8.76
CA ASN A 426 -14.99 0.04 7.33
C ASN A 426 -14.75 -1.37 6.79
N ILE A 427 -14.01 -2.19 7.54
CA ILE A 427 -13.77 -3.58 7.20
C ILE A 427 -15.08 -4.38 7.12
N PHE A 428 -15.99 -4.16 8.05
CA PHE A 428 -17.28 -4.82 8.09
C PHE A 428 -18.31 -4.34 7.05
N ASN A 429 -18.01 -3.33 6.25
CA ASN A 429 -18.83 -3.04 5.07
C ASN A 429 -18.77 -4.21 4.07
N ASP A 430 -17.61 -4.84 3.94
CA ASP A 430 -17.33 -5.85 2.92
C ASP A 430 -17.09 -7.26 3.51
N ALA A 431 -16.46 -7.38 4.68
CA ALA A 431 -16.16 -8.65 5.32
C ALA A 431 -17.28 -9.14 6.24
N ALA A 432 -17.53 -10.45 6.26
CA ALA A 432 -18.48 -11.10 7.17
C ALA A 432 -17.89 -11.24 8.58
N ILE A 433 -16.62 -11.62 8.66
CA ILE A 433 -15.83 -11.70 9.91
C ILE A 433 -14.45 -11.08 9.72
N VAL A 434 -13.83 -10.79 10.87
CA VAL A 434 -12.43 -10.33 10.93
C VAL A 434 -11.64 -11.32 11.76
N VAL A 435 -10.57 -11.86 11.20
CA VAL A 435 -9.63 -12.74 11.93
C VAL A 435 -8.58 -11.86 12.60
N VAL A 436 -8.34 -12.08 13.88
CA VAL A 436 -7.33 -11.33 14.63
C VAL A 436 -6.07 -12.19 14.75
N GLU A 437 -4.98 -11.67 14.20
CA GLU A 437 -3.68 -12.34 14.20
C GLU A 437 -2.65 -11.58 15.03
N GLU A 438 -1.86 -12.32 15.80
CA GLU A 438 -0.66 -11.82 16.47
C GLU A 438 0.51 -12.76 16.16
N LYS A 439 1.59 -12.25 15.58
CA LYS A 439 2.79 -13.04 15.23
C LYS A 439 2.48 -14.34 14.45
N THR A 440 1.55 -14.26 13.48
CA THR A 440 1.10 -15.40 12.65
C THR A 440 0.18 -16.42 13.34
N GLU A 441 -0.22 -16.18 14.58
CA GLU A 441 -1.20 -17.02 15.30
C GLU A 441 -2.56 -16.33 15.32
N ILE A 442 -3.63 -17.09 15.13
CA ILE A 442 -5.01 -16.59 15.28
C ILE A 442 -5.31 -16.47 16.77
N VAL A 443 -5.45 -15.22 17.24
CA VAL A 443 -5.77 -14.91 18.63
C VAL A 443 -7.23 -14.56 18.85
N GLY A 444 -8.03 -14.44 17.81
CA GLY A 444 -9.45 -14.17 17.89
C GLY A 444 -10.15 -14.12 16.55
N VAL A 445 -11.47 -14.16 16.61
CA VAL A 445 -12.37 -13.91 15.47
C VAL A 445 -13.45 -12.94 15.95
N ILE A 446 -13.73 -11.92 15.15
CA ILE A 446 -14.73 -10.90 15.45
C ILE A 446 -15.80 -10.94 14.36
N ALA A 447 -17.05 -11.09 14.77
CA ALA A 447 -18.22 -10.92 13.92
C ALA A 447 -18.82 -9.52 14.09
N LYS A 448 -19.67 -9.09 13.16
CA LYS A 448 -20.39 -7.80 13.27
C LYS A 448 -21.14 -7.63 14.57
N ILE A 449 -21.74 -8.71 15.09
CA ILE A 449 -22.48 -8.69 16.34
C ILE A 449 -21.59 -8.40 17.55
N ASP A 450 -20.36 -8.94 17.57
CA ASP A 450 -19.41 -8.69 18.65
C ASP A 450 -19.06 -7.20 18.76
N LEU A 451 -18.88 -6.56 17.59
CA LEU A 451 -18.62 -5.12 17.53
C LEU A 451 -19.82 -4.30 18.01
N ILE A 452 -21.04 -4.71 17.63
CA ILE A 452 -22.29 -4.04 18.05
C ILE A 452 -22.46 -4.14 19.56
N GLU A 453 -22.28 -5.33 20.14
CA GLU A 453 -22.39 -5.55 21.59
C GLU A 453 -21.36 -4.72 22.37
N PHE A 454 -20.10 -4.76 21.93
CA PHE A 454 -19.03 -4.00 22.54
C PHE A 454 -19.30 -2.47 22.53
N LEU A 455 -19.78 -1.94 21.41
CA LEU A 455 -20.10 -0.51 21.27
C LEU A 455 -21.35 -0.14 22.10
N ALA A 456 -22.35 -1.03 22.21
CA ALA A 456 -23.56 -0.81 23.00
C ALA A 456 -23.24 -0.77 24.49
N GLU A 457 -22.36 -1.62 24.99
CA GLU A 457 -21.94 -1.62 26.40
C GLU A 457 -21.20 -0.31 26.79
N ARG A 458 -20.36 0.22 25.91
CA ARG A 458 -19.61 1.45 26.15
C ARG A 458 -20.44 2.74 26.04
N ARG A 459 -21.60 2.68 25.43
CA ARG A 459 -22.53 3.82 25.33
C ARG A 459 -23.63 3.82 26.41
N ARG A 460 -23.60 2.91 27.34
CA ARG A 460 -24.46 2.98 28.52
C ARG A 460 -24.00 4.15 29.40
N PRO A 461 -24.89 5.11 29.72
CA PRO A 461 -24.57 6.31 30.51
C PRO A 461 -24.08 5.95 31.91
#